data_5e54e4e4febf38d65639a106d09814bc
#
_entry.id   5e54e4e4febf38d65639a106d09814bc
#
_cell.length_a   1.000
_cell.length_b   1.000
_cell.length_c   1.000
_cell.angle_alpha   90.00
_cell.angle_beta   90.00
_cell.angle_gamma   90.00
#
_symmetry.space_group_name_H-M   'P 1'
#
loop_
_entity.id
_entity.type
_entity.pdbx_description
1 polymer ?
#
loop_
_entity_poly.entity_id
_entity_poly.type
_entity_poly.pdbx_seq_one_letter_code
_entity_poly.pdbx_strand_id
1 'polypeptide(L)'
;KTTQPGLHYHIPIPVETVQTPKVTKVNRIDIGFRSERDSGFSQGGGVADVPQESLMLTGDENIVNIDFSVFWLIKDAGKFLFEIQDPEGTVKAAAETAMREVIAKSKIQPVLTEGRAKIEIETQEIIQSILDEYNSGIQITQVQTQKADPPDQVIDAFRDVQAARADMERSKNEAEAYANDVIPRARGEAAKILQGAEAYKQRVVAASEGEASRFVSIYNEYSKAKQVTKDRMYLETMEKVLADIEKVIIDKNSGSGVVPY
;
A
#
# COMPACT_ATOMS: atom_id res chain seq x y z
N LYS A 1 24.97 48.02 16.89
CA LYS A 1 24.03 48.56 15.91
C LYS A 1 23.96 47.62 14.72
N THR A 2 22.81 47.06 14.44
CA THR A 2 22.60 46.18 13.29
C THR A 2 22.32 47.04 12.05
N THR A 3 23.07 46.83 10.97
CA THR A 3 22.87 47.52 9.69
C THR A 3 22.52 46.51 8.61
N GLN A 4 21.76 46.95 7.60
CA GLN A 4 21.41 46.10 6.46
C GLN A 4 22.66 45.81 5.58
N PRO A 5 22.63 44.75 4.76
CA PRO A 5 23.72 44.47 3.82
C PRO A 5 24.00 45.67 2.91
N GLY A 6 25.27 46.06 2.79
CA GLY A 6 25.68 47.22 1.98
C GLY A 6 27.00 47.79 2.42
N LEU A 7 27.39 48.87 1.78
CA LEU A 7 28.60 49.61 2.16
C LEU A 7 28.27 50.57 3.31
N HIS A 8 28.95 50.37 4.48
CA HIS A 8 28.78 51.18 5.66
C HIS A 8 30.14 51.71 6.15
N TYR A 9 30.17 52.91 6.71
CA TYR A 9 31.34 53.48 7.35
C TYR A 9 31.37 53.10 8.83
N HIS A 10 32.54 52.68 9.31
CA HIS A 10 32.78 52.46 10.74
C HIS A 10 34.08 53.13 11.16
N ILE A 11 34.20 53.45 12.44
CA ILE A 11 35.41 54.05 13.04
C ILE A 11 36.45 52.93 13.24
N PRO A 12 37.76 53.20 12.93
CA PRO A 12 38.79 52.18 13.05
C PRO A 12 38.97 51.68 14.48
N ILE A 13 39.52 50.46 14.60
CA ILE A 13 39.96 49.91 15.89
C ILE A 13 40.95 50.90 16.59
N PRO A 14 40.81 51.21 17.91
CA PRO A 14 40.09 50.39 18.92
C PRO A 14 38.64 50.85 19.24
N VAL A 15 38.08 51.82 18.53
CA VAL A 15 36.78 52.41 18.88
C VAL A 15 35.60 51.56 18.50
N GLU A 16 35.63 50.99 17.31
CA GLU A 16 34.57 50.10 16.81
C GLU A 16 35.13 48.78 16.26
N THR A 17 34.40 47.70 16.50
CA THR A 17 34.68 46.39 15.91
C THR A 17 33.43 45.95 15.10
N VAL A 18 33.63 45.53 13.87
CA VAL A 18 32.56 45.06 12.99
C VAL A 18 32.64 43.56 12.82
N GLN A 19 31.53 42.89 13.07
CA GLN A 19 31.37 41.48 12.77
C GLN A 19 30.37 41.32 11.62
N THR A 20 30.72 40.52 10.60
CA THR A 20 29.94 40.34 9.39
C THR A 20 29.58 38.85 9.23
N PRO A 21 28.58 38.32 9.96
CA PRO A 21 28.14 36.94 9.79
C PRO A 21 27.49 36.76 8.44
N LYS A 22 27.71 35.62 7.81
CA LYS A 22 27.15 35.28 6.49
C LYS A 22 25.70 34.77 6.63
N VAL A 23 24.73 35.68 6.70
CA VAL A 23 23.31 35.37 6.93
C VAL A 23 22.65 34.58 5.80
N THR A 24 23.16 34.71 4.57
CA THR A 24 22.61 33.99 3.39
C THR A 24 23.20 32.59 3.17
N LYS A 25 24.26 32.26 3.94
CA LYS A 25 24.89 30.96 3.83
C LYS A 25 24.10 29.94 4.63
N VAL A 26 23.67 28.84 3.98
CA VAL A 26 23.16 27.67 4.66
C VAL A 26 24.34 26.92 5.27
N ASN A 27 24.32 26.79 6.58
CA ASN A 27 25.28 25.99 7.33
C ASN A 27 24.73 24.58 7.50
N ARG A 28 25.63 23.60 7.62
CA ARG A 28 25.30 22.20 7.82
C ARG A 28 26.03 21.67 9.05
N ILE A 29 25.33 20.93 9.87
CA ILE A 29 25.93 20.21 11.01
C ILE A 29 25.56 18.74 10.82
N ASP A 30 26.58 17.86 10.86
CA ASP A 30 26.44 16.43 10.76
C ASP A 30 26.46 15.81 12.16
N ILE A 31 25.51 14.93 12.45
CA ILE A 31 25.33 14.27 13.75
C ILE A 31 25.29 12.76 13.52
N GLY A 32 26.06 12.04 14.33
CA GLY A 32 26.24 10.59 14.20
C GLY A 32 27.45 10.19 13.36
N PHE A 33 27.89 11.04 12.46
CA PHE A 33 29.03 10.77 11.59
C PHE A 33 29.90 12.03 11.38
N ARG A 34 31.14 11.82 10.94
CA ARG A 34 32.03 12.89 10.51
C ARG A 34 32.41 12.71 9.05
N SER A 35 32.09 13.72 8.24
CA SER A 35 32.48 13.78 6.83
C SER A 35 33.95 14.25 6.72
N GLU A 36 34.71 13.75 5.74
CA GLU A 36 36.10 14.11 5.46
C GLU A 36 36.38 15.63 5.31
N ARG A 37 35.33 16.41 5.06
CA ARG A 37 35.48 17.88 4.90
C ARG A 37 35.80 18.61 6.20
N ASP A 38 35.51 18.02 7.37
CA ASP A 38 35.73 18.61 8.68
C ASP A 38 37.07 18.20 9.35
N SER A 39 37.64 17.09 8.91
CA SER A 39 38.94 16.62 9.39
C SER A 39 40.02 16.94 8.39
N GLY A 40 40.67 18.07 8.55
CA GLY A 40 41.80 18.57 7.75
C GLY A 40 43.04 17.66 7.71
N PHE A 41 42.94 16.40 8.11
CA PHE A 41 44.00 15.38 8.09
C PHE A 41 43.40 13.98 8.09
N SER A 42 43.26 13.38 6.91
CA SER A 42 43.33 11.90 6.81
C SER A 42 43.38 11.41 5.38
N GLN A 43 44.41 10.65 5.10
CA GLN A 43 44.67 9.87 3.91
C GLN A 43 43.93 8.52 4.06
N GLY A 44 42.63 8.51 3.81
CA GLY A 44 41.82 7.29 3.87
C GLY A 44 40.33 7.62 3.92
N GLY A 45 39.69 7.62 2.75
CA GLY A 45 38.29 8.01 2.55
C GLY A 45 37.29 7.10 3.28
N GLY A 46 36.93 7.46 4.49
CA GLY A 46 35.90 6.80 5.27
C GLY A 46 35.08 7.80 6.08
N VAL A 47 33.77 7.68 6.02
CA VAL A 47 32.86 8.32 6.97
C VAL A 47 33.10 7.67 8.33
N ALA A 48 33.62 8.45 9.31
CA ALA A 48 33.81 7.97 10.67
C ALA A 48 32.48 8.05 11.43
N ASP A 49 31.94 6.91 11.82
CA ASP A 49 30.75 6.80 12.66
C ASP A 49 31.08 7.20 14.11
N VAL A 50 30.19 7.95 14.76
CA VAL A 50 30.31 8.39 16.16
C VAL A 50 29.16 7.79 16.98
N PRO A 51 29.33 6.58 17.53
CA PRO A 51 28.25 5.85 18.19
C PRO A 51 27.60 6.57 19.37
N GLN A 52 28.31 7.48 20.01
CA GLN A 52 27.77 8.28 21.12
C GLN A 52 26.68 9.26 20.70
N GLU A 53 26.72 9.71 19.43
CA GLU A 53 25.77 10.65 18.86
C GLU A 53 24.67 9.94 18.05
N SER A 54 24.99 8.80 17.44
CA SER A 54 24.12 8.09 16.51
C SER A 54 23.19 7.06 17.16
N LEU A 55 23.59 6.47 18.31
CA LEU A 55 22.79 5.44 18.99
C LEU A 55 21.62 6.05 19.75
N MET A 56 20.41 5.63 19.40
CA MET A 56 19.16 6.08 20.00
C MET A 56 18.25 4.92 20.35
N LEU A 57 17.41 5.09 21.40
CA LEU A 57 16.43 4.11 21.83
C LEU A 57 15.05 4.50 21.30
N THR A 58 14.38 3.57 20.65
CA THR A 58 12.99 3.73 20.18
C THR A 58 11.97 3.45 21.28
N GLY A 59 10.72 3.89 21.09
CA GLY A 59 9.63 3.68 22.05
C GLY A 59 9.21 2.22 22.27
N ASP A 60 9.64 1.32 21.38
CA ASP A 60 9.46 -0.13 21.48
C ASP A 60 10.75 -0.86 21.93
N GLU A 61 11.62 -0.15 22.67
CA GLU A 61 12.82 -0.67 23.34
C GLU A 61 13.90 -1.25 22.40
N ASN A 62 13.92 -0.82 21.14
CA ASN A 62 14.96 -1.19 20.20
C ASN A 62 16.03 -0.11 20.10
N ILE A 63 17.29 -0.51 19.87
CA ILE A 63 18.39 0.40 19.62
C ILE A 63 18.53 0.59 18.10
N VAL A 64 18.64 1.85 17.67
CA VAL A 64 18.87 2.22 16.27
C VAL A 64 20.07 3.13 16.17
N ASN A 65 20.81 3.02 15.09
CA ASN A 65 21.90 3.91 14.70
C ASN A 65 21.36 4.87 13.65
N ILE A 66 21.33 6.18 13.99
CA ILE A 66 20.75 7.21 13.13
C ILE A 66 21.78 8.31 12.89
N ASP A 67 22.12 8.48 11.60
CA ASP A 67 22.96 9.57 11.13
C ASP A 67 22.07 10.60 10.42
N PHE A 68 22.22 11.86 10.79
CA PHE A 68 21.43 12.93 10.20
C PHE A 68 22.19 14.23 10.08
N SER A 69 21.73 15.08 9.17
CA SER A 69 22.29 16.41 8.92
C SER A 69 21.25 17.48 9.16
N VAL A 70 21.61 18.52 9.84
CA VAL A 70 20.76 19.69 10.08
C VAL A 70 21.28 20.86 9.26
N PHE A 71 20.39 21.46 8.46
CA PHE A 71 20.66 22.63 7.66
C PHE A 71 20.01 23.85 8.33
N TRP A 72 20.79 24.89 8.54
CA TRP A 72 20.33 26.08 9.23
C TRP A 72 20.93 27.34 8.64
N LEU A 73 20.27 28.47 8.87
CA LEU A 73 20.71 29.80 8.46
C LEU A 73 20.53 30.82 9.61
N ILE A 74 21.21 31.92 9.49
CA ILE A 74 21.15 33.02 10.48
C ILE A 74 19.98 33.93 10.05
N LYS A 75 18.92 33.98 10.86
CA LYS A 75 17.75 34.86 10.65
C LYS A 75 17.99 36.24 11.22
N ASP A 76 18.57 36.30 12.40
CA ASP A 76 18.92 37.56 13.10
C ASP A 76 20.37 37.53 13.54
N ALA A 77 21.19 38.34 12.87
CA ALA A 77 22.64 38.43 13.16
C ALA A 77 22.94 38.98 14.55
N GLY A 78 22.09 39.88 15.08
CA GLY A 78 22.27 40.44 16.41
C GLY A 78 22.10 39.42 17.51
N LYS A 79 21.00 38.68 17.46
CA LYS A 79 20.73 37.59 18.40
C LYS A 79 21.77 36.48 18.30
N PHE A 80 22.12 36.08 17.09
CA PHE A 80 23.12 35.04 16.82
C PHE A 80 24.50 35.36 17.45
N LEU A 81 24.93 36.64 17.46
CA LEU A 81 26.24 37.06 17.95
C LEU A 81 26.28 37.38 19.45
N PHE A 82 25.16 37.76 20.03
CA PHE A 82 25.16 38.34 21.39
C PHE A 82 24.33 37.52 22.41
N GLU A 83 23.40 36.69 21.98
CA GLU A 83 22.55 35.94 22.90
C GLU A 83 23.13 34.54 23.20
N ILE A 84 23.95 33.98 22.30
CA ILE A 84 24.49 32.63 22.42
C ILE A 84 26.01 32.63 22.30
N GLN A 85 26.70 31.99 23.25
CA GLN A 85 28.14 31.89 23.27
C GLN A 85 28.71 30.96 22.20
N ASP A 86 28.08 29.78 22.01
CA ASP A 86 28.42 28.77 21.00
C ASP A 86 27.18 28.37 20.21
N PRO A 87 26.87 29.06 19.10
CA PRO A 87 25.69 28.75 18.30
C PRO A 87 25.71 27.35 17.64
N GLU A 88 26.88 26.92 17.16
CA GLU A 88 27.01 25.61 16.50
C GLU A 88 26.82 24.47 17.50
N GLY A 89 27.45 24.55 18.66
CA GLY A 89 27.24 23.56 19.73
C GLY A 89 25.82 23.56 20.28
N THR A 90 25.16 24.71 20.35
CA THR A 90 23.77 24.83 20.78
C THR A 90 22.82 24.17 19.77
N VAL A 91 22.99 24.43 18.46
CA VAL A 91 22.20 23.77 17.41
C VAL A 91 22.42 22.27 17.44
N LYS A 92 23.65 21.81 17.62
CA LYS A 92 23.97 20.37 17.70
C LYS A 92 23.29 19.73 18.91
N ALA A 93 23.39 20.30 20.10
CA ALA A 93 22.74 19.77 21.30
C ALA A 93 21.21 19.76 21.21
N ALA A 94 20.64 20.84 20.65
CA ALA A 94 19.21 20.91 20.40
C ALA A 94 18.74 19.82 19.39
N ALA A 95 19.50 19.61 18.33
CA ALA A 95 19.21 18.62 17.32
C ALA A 95 19.31 17.18 17.85
N GLU A 96 20.34 16.88 18.64
CA GLU A 96 20.48 15.58 19.30
C GLU A 96 19.31 15.31 20.26
N THR A 97 18.93 16.32 21.04
CA THR A 97 17.83 16.20 22.01
C THR A 97 16.49 15.99 21.31
N ALA A 98 16.20 16.81 20.29
CA ALA A 98 14.98 16.73 19.51
C ALA A 98 14.84 15.37 18.79
N MET A 99 15.90 14.91 18.14
CA MET A 99 15.89 13.62 17.44
C MET A 99 15.66 12.46 18.43
N ARG A 100 16.37 12.46 19.57
CA ARG A 100 16.14 11.44 20.61
C ARG A 100 14.73 11.46 21.14
N GLU A 101 14.11 12.62 21.31
CA GLU A 101 12.72 12.74 21.76
C GLU A 101 11.73 12.15 20.73
N VAL A 102 11.91 12.46 19.45
CA VAL A 102 11.03 11.95 18.39
C VAL A 102 11.20 10.43 18.23
N ILE A 103 12.44 9.95 18.26
CA ILE A 103 12.73 8.50 18.14
C ILE A 103 12.21 7.73 19.35
N ALA A 104 12.33 8.26 20.56
CA ALA A 104 11.81 7.64 21.77
C ALA A 104 10.26 7.51 21.77
N LYS A 105 9.56 8.35 21.02
CA LYS A 105 8.11 8.27 20.82
C LYS A 105 7.71 7.37 19.65
N SER A 106 8.66 7.02 18.79
CA SER A 106 8.43 6.25 17.55
C SER A 106 8.77 4.77 17.73
N LYS A 107 8.06 3.89 16.98
CA LYS A 107 8.43 2.49 16.86
C LYS A 107 9.57 2.33 15.85
N ILE A 108 10.33 1.24 15.97
CA ILE A 108 11.48 1.00 15.07
C ILE A 108 11.07 0.89 13.60
N GLN A 109 9.94 0.27 13.29
CA GLN A 109 9.49 0.04 11.92
C GLN A 109 9.32 1.33 11.11
N PRO A 110 8.57 2.37 11.56
CA PRO A 110 8.49 3.67 10.88
C PRO A 110 9.85 4.36 10.73
N VAL A 111 10.75 4.23 11.73
CA VAL A 111 12.09 4.85 11.69
C VAL A 111 12.93 4.29 10.54
N LEU A 112 12.83 2.98 10.29
CA LEU A 112 13.59 2.30 9.24
C LEU A 112 13.00 2.44 7.83
N THR A 113 11.70 2.78 7.72
CA THR A 113 10.97 2.75 6.44
C THR A 113 10.34 4.10 6.08
N GLU A 114 9.02 4.12 5.91
CA GLU A 114 8.25 5.25 5.36
C GLU A 114 8.08 6.42 6.35
N GLY A 115 8.34 6.22 7.63
CA GLY A 115 8.17 7.25 8.66
C GLY A 115 9.25 8.33 8.68
N ARG A 116 10.34 8.20 7.91
CA ARG A 116 11.49 9.13 7.94
C ARG A 116 11.09 10.58 7.70
N ALA A 117 10.29 10.84 6.67
CA ALA A 117 9.86 12.21 6.35
C ALA A 117 9.07 12.87 7.49
N LYS A 118 8.23 12.10 8.19
CA LYS A 118 7.48 12.58 9.34
C LYS A 118 8.43 12.90 10.52
N ILE A 119 9.39 12.02 10.78
CA ILE A 119 10.40 12.20 11.83
C ILE A 119 11.26 13.46 11.56
N GLU A 120 11.67 13.69 10.31
CA GLU A 120 12.42 14.86 9.91
C GLU A 120 11.66 16.15 10.17
N ILE A 121 10.37 16.21 9.84
CA ILE A 121 9.51 17.39 10.08
C ILE A 121 9.29 17.61 11.57
N GLU A 122 8.92 16.57 12.32
CA GLU A 122 8.71 16.68 13.77
C GLU A 122 10.00 17.11 14.49
N THR A 123 11.14 16.57 14.09
CA THR A 123 12.45 16.95 14.63
C THR A 123 12.77 18.40 14.31
N GLN A 124 12.53 18.85 13.08
CA GLN A 124 12.73 20.25 12.68
C GLN A 124 11.91 21.21 13.53
N GLU A 125 10.63 20.89 13.78
CA GLU A 125 9.73 21.71 14.60
C GLU A 125 10.22 21.81 16.05
N ILE A 126 10.67 20.71 16.64
CA ILE A 126 11.18 20.68 18.01
C ILE A 126 12.48 21.46 18.11
N ILE A 127 13.43 21.27 17.17
CA ILE A 127 14.67 22.03 17.15
C ILE A 127 14.37 23.53 17.07
N GLN A 128 13.48 23.93 16.15
CA GLN A 128 13.12 25.34 15.98
C GLN A 128 12.48 25.91 17.25
N SER A 129 11.60 25.15 17.93
CA SER A 129 10.99 25.56 19.19
C SER A 129 12.03 25.79 20.29
N ILE A 130 13.01 24.89 20.44
CA ILE A 130 14.10 25.02 21.40
C ILE A 130 14.95 26.27 21.08
N LEU A 131 15.31 26.45 19.82
CA LEU A 131 16.14 27.59 19.40
C LEU A 131 15.41 28.94 19.52
N ASP A 132 14.09 28.95 19.35
CA ASP A 132 13.25 30.14 19.53
C ASP A 132 13.12 30.49 21.04
N GLU A 133 13.03 29.50 21.92
CA GLU A 133 13.03 29.70 23.38
C GLU A 133 14.33 30.36 23.86
N TYR A 134 15.45 29.93 23.29
CA TYR A 134 16.78 30.56 23.58
C TYR A 134 17.00 31.90 22.84
N ASN A 135 16.05 32.38 22.04
CA ASN A 135 16.23 33.60 21.21
C ASN A 135 17.49 33.58 20.34
N SER A 136 17.84 32.42 19.80
CA SER A 136 19.10 32.16 19.09
C SER A 136 19.29 32.97 17.80
N GLY A 137 18.23 33.49 17.21
CA GLY A 137 18.28 34.14 15.90
C GLY A 137 18.64 33.19 14.74
N ILE A 138 18.51 31.86 14.95
CA ILE A 138 18.77 30.80 13.99
C ILE A 138 17.46 30.26 13.45
N GLN A 139 17.44 29.94 12.16
CA GLN A 139 16.33 29.28 11.52
C GLN A 139 16.79 27.94 10.94
N ILE A 140 16.10 26.86 11.31
CA ILE A 140 16.32 25.55 10.72
C ILE A 140 15.61 25.48 9.38
N THR A 141 16.36 25.15 8.35
CA THR A 141 15.84 25.04 6.98
C THR A 141 15.33 23.63 6.70
N GLN A 142 16.12 22.63 7.11
CA GLN A 142 15.81 21.23 6.86
C GLN A 142 16.58 20.33 7.83
N VAL A 143 15.96 19.22 8.20
CA VAL A 143 16.62 18.06 8.81
C VAL A 143 16.57 16.92 7.80
N GLN A 144 17.69 16.25 7.59
CA GLN A 144 17.81 15.16 6.63
C GLN A 144 18.46 13.95 7.27
N THR A 145 17.76 12.83 7.31
CA THR A 145 18.29 11.54 7.76
C THR A 145 19.13 10.91 6.64
N GLN A 146 20.39 10.59 6.95
CA GLN A 146 21.32 9.95 6.01
C GLN A 146 21.21 8.43 6.11
N LYS A 147 21.27 7.93 7.34
CA LYS A 147 21.26 6.50 7.65
C LYS A 147 20.38 6.25 8.86
N ALA A 148 19.61 5.16 8.83
CA ALA A 148 18.87 4.69 9.97
C ALA A 148 18.84 3.16 9.89
N ASP A 149 19.67 2.49 10.69
CA ASP A 149 19.85 1.05 10.69
C ASP A 149 19.93 0.50 12.11
N PRO A 150 19.59 -0.76 12.36
CA PRO A 150 19.92 -1.42 13.61
C PRO A 150 21.43 -1.53 13.78
N PRO A 151 21.95 -1.60 15.01
CA PRO A 151 23.38 -1.85 15.25
C PRO A 151 23.84 -3.13 14.57
N ASP A 152 25.09 -3.14 14.04
CA ASP A 152 25.65 -4.26 13.27
C ASP A 152 25.56 -5.62 13.99
N GLN A 153 25.63 -5.62 15.31
CA GLN A 153 25.57 -6.84 16.14
C GLN A 153 24.21 -7.55 16.09
N VAL A 154 23.14 -6.87 15.74
CA VAL A 154 21.75 -7.39 15.74
C VAL A 154 21.11 -7.42 14.37
N ILE A 155 21.81 -7.01 13.32
CA ILE A 155 21.28 -6.93 11.94
C ILE A 155 20.72 -8.29 11.48
N ASP A 156 21.42 -9.38 11.71
CA ASP A 156 20.99 -10.70 11.25
C ASP A 156 19.74 -11.17 12.00
N ALA A 157 19.69 -10.99 13.33
CA ALA A 157 18.50 -11.30 14.11
C ALA A 157 17.30 -10.43 13.69
N PHE A 158 17.53 -9.17 13.34
CA PHE A 158 16.49 -8.28 12.88
C PHE A 158 15.95 -8.69 11.49
N ARG A 159 16.83 -9.14 10.60
CA ARG A 159 16.43 -9.70 9.29
C ARG A 159 15.58 -10.95 9.43
N ASP A 160 15.93 -11.85 10.37
CA ASP A 160 15.14 -13.04 10.65
C ASP A 160 13.73 -12.70 11.13
N VAL A 161 13.60 -11.70 12.00
CA VAL A 161 12.28 -11.20 12.46
C VAL A 161 11.48 -10.62 11.30
N GLN A 162 12.11 -9.85 10.40
CA GLN A 162 11.44 -9.30 9.22
C GLN A 162 11.01 -10.39 8.25
N ALA A 163 11.86 -11.40 8.02
CA ALA A 163 11.52 -12.56 7.20
C ALA A 163 10.32 -13.33 7.78
N ALA A 164 10.33 -13.60 9.09
CA ALA A 164 9.21 -14.26 9.76
C ALA A 164 7.89 -13.47 9.69
N ARG A 165 7.94 -12.15 9.79
CA ARG A 165 6.76 -11.29 9.60
C ARG A 165 6.23 -11.35 8.17
N ALA A 166 7.13 -11.28 7.17
CA ALA A 166 6.76 -11.39 5.77
C ALA A 166 6.14 -12.76 5.45
N ASP A 167 6.66 -13.84 6.03
CA ASP A 167 6.11 -15.18 5.89
C ASP A 167 4.74 -15.33 6.55
N MET A 168 4.55 -14.71 7.72
CA MET A 168 3.24 -14.67 8.38
C MET A 168 2.21 -13.91 7.53
N GLU A 169 2.57 -12.74 7.00
CA GLU A 169 1.68 -11.97 6.12
C GLU A 169 1.37 -12.72 4.82
N ARG A 170 2.38 -13.39 4.23
CA ARG A 170 2.17 -14.25 3.05
C ARG A 170 1.18 -15.35 3.34
N SER A 171 1.38 -16.10 4.44
CA SER A 171 0.47 -17.20 4.82
C SER A 171 -0.95 -16.70 5.08
N LYS A 172 -1.09 -15.53 5.70
CA LYS A 172 -2.39 -14.90 5.91
C LYS A 172 -3.06 -14.53 4.58
N ASN A 173 -2.33 -13.88 3.68
CA ASN A 173 -2.85 -13.48 2.38
C ASN A 173 -3.23 -14.69 1.52
N GLU A 174 -2.44 -15.77 1.56
CA GLU A 174 -2.76 -17.04 0.88
C GLU A 174 -4.04 -17.68 1.45
N ALA A 175 -4.19 -17.69 2.77
CA ALA A 175 -5.40 -18.21 3.41
C ALA A 175 -6.64 -17.36 3.09
N GLU A 176 -6.52 -16.04 3.09
CA GLU A 176 -7.59 -15.13 2.68
C GLU A 176 -7.96 -15.29 1.20
N ALA A 177 -6.97 -15.41 0.32
CA ALA A 177 -7.19 -15.65 -1.10
C ALA A 177 -7.91 -17.00 -1.32
N TYR A 178 -7.48 -18.05 -0.62
CA TYR A 178 -8.14 -19.36 -0.66
C TYR A 178 -9.59 -19.28 -0.18
N ALA A 179 -9.86 -18.64 0.94
CA ALA A 179 -11.20 -18.44 1.47
C ALA A 179 -12.09 -17.66 0.49
N ASN A 180 -11.55 -16.60 -0.12
CA ASN A 180 -12.25 -15.77 -1.09
C ASN A 180 -12.51 -16.47 -2.45
N ASP A 181 -11.77 -17.52 -2.78
CA ASP A 181 -12.03 -18.35 -3.96
C ASP A 181 -13.05 -19.47 -3.65
N VAL A 182 -12.81 -20.26 -2.60
CA VAL A 182 -13.58 -21.47 -2.29
C VAL A 182 -15.00 -21.14 -1.84
N ILE A 183 -15.18 -20.17 -0.96
CA ILE A 183 -16.51 -19.87 -0.40
C ILE A 183 -17.49 -19.34 -1.46
N PRO A 184 -17.14 -18.35 -2.30
CA PRO A 184 -18.05 -17.87 -3.35
C PRO A 184 -18.33 -18.95 -4.41
N ARG A 185 -17.31 -19.75 -4.76
CA ARG A 185 -17.47 -20.85 -5.71
C ARG A 185 -18.46 -21.88 -5.20
N ALA A 186 -18.30 -22.35 -3.96
CA ALA A 186 -19.22 -23.29 -3.35
C ALA A 186 -20.66 -22.74 -3.25
N ARG A 187 -20.81 -21.46 -2.89
CA ARG A 187 -22.11 -20.79 -2.87
C ARG A 187 -22.74 -20.71 -4.29
N GLY A 188 -21.91 -20.40 -5.30
CA GLY A 188 -22.36 -20.35 -6.69
C GLY A 188 -22.82 -21.73 -7.21
N GLU A 189 -22.08 -22.78 -6.89
CA GLU A 189 -22.48 -24.17 -7.25
C GLU A 189 -23.76 -24.60 -6.54
N ALA A 190 -23.88 -24.32 -5.25
CA ALA A 190 -25.10 -24.61 -4.51
C ALA A 190 -26.31 -23.85 -5.09
N ALA A 191 -26.16 -22.56 -5.38
CA ALA A 191 -27.22 -21.78 -6.01
C ALA A 191 -27.59 -22.31 -7.40
N LYS A 192 -26.63 -22.73 -8.22
CA LYS A 192 -26.84 -23.32 -9.53
C LYS A 192 -27.63 -24.63 -9.43
N ILE A 193 -27.31 -25.50 -8.47
CA ILE A 193 -28.02 -26.75 -8.22
C ILE A 193 -29.47 -26.48 -7.80
N LEU A 194 -29.67 -25.55 -6.85
CA LEU A 194 -31.01 -25.19 -6.38
C LEU A 194 -31.88 -24.59 -7.49
N GLN A 195 -31.36 -23.66 -8.27
CA GLN A 195 -32.05 -23.04 -9.39
C GLN A 195 -32.33 -24.07 -10.50
N GLY A 196 -31.38 -24.98 -10.76
CA GLY A 196 -31.57 -26.09 -11.72
C GLY A 196 -32.70 -27.02 -11.30
N ALA A 197 -32.76 -27.38 -10.02
CA ALA A 197 -33.82 -28.22 -9.48
C ALA A 197 -35.21 -27.54 -9.53
N GLU A 198 -35.23 -26.24 -9.21
CA GLU A 198 -36.47 -25.46 -9.28
C GLU A 198 -36.97 -25.27 -10.71
N ALA A 199 -36.06 -24.96 -11.64
CA ALA A 199 -36.42 -24.92 -13.08
C ALA A 199 -36.89 -26.27 -13.62
N TYR A 200 -36.28 -27.37 -13.17
CA TYR A 200 -36.76 -28.72 -13.53
C TYR A 200 -38.14 -28.96 -12.99
N LYS A 201 -38.39 -28.66 -11.70
CA LYS A 201 -39.72 -28.76 -11.08
C LYS A 201 -40.78 -27.98 -11.87
N GLN A 202 -40.50 -26.71 -12.16
CA GLN A 202 -41.42 -25.85 -12.92
C GLN A 202 -41.70 -26.42 -14.33
N ARG A 203 -40.67 -26.94 -15.01
CA ARG A 203 -40.80 -27.55 -16.33
C ARG A 203 -41.71 -28.77 -16.28
N VAL A 204 -41.51 -29.68 -15.31
CA VAL A 204 -42.30 -30.87 -15.16
C VAL A 204 -43.75 -30.55 -14.84
N VAL A 205 -43.99 -29.62 -13.92
CA VAL A 205 -45.33 -29.17 -13.56
C VAL A 205 -46.04 -28.54 -14.77
N ALA A 206 -45.39 -27.60 -15.45
CA ALA A 206 -45.96 -26.94 -16.62
C ALA A 206 -46.23 -27.93 -17.79
N ALA A 207 -45.33 -28.88 -17.99
CA ALA A 207 -45.56 -29.96 -18.99
C ALA A 207 -46.77 -30.80 -18.63
N SER A 208 -46.88 -31.24 -17.36
CA SER A 208 -48.02 -32.04 -16.91
C SER A 208 -49.34 -31.28 -16.96
N GLU A 209 -49.34 -29.99 -16.57
CA GLU A 209 -50.53 -29.14 -16.71
C GLU A 209 -50.90 -28.91 -18.19
N GLY A 210 -49.88 -28.69 -19.05
CA GLY A 210 -50.10 -28.59 -20.49
C GLY A 210 -50.68 -29.84 -21.11
N GLU A 211 -50.20 -31.04 -20.76
CA GLU A 211 -50.74 -32.33 -21.21
C GLU A 211 -52.16 -32.56 -20.70
N ALA A 212 -52.42 -32.25 -19.42
CA ALA A 212 -53.77 -32.35 -18.86
C ALA A 212 -54.75 -31.40 -19.56
N SER A 213 -54.36 -30.14 -19.79
CA SER A 213 -55.18 -29.14 -20.52
C SER A 213 -55.46 -29.60 -21.98
N ARG A 214 -54.42 -30.13 -22.64
CA ARG A 214 -54.57 -30.71 -23.99
C ARG A 214 -55.53 -31.87 -23.98
N PHE A 215 -55.38 -32.76 -23.01
CA PHE A 215 -56.30 -33.91 -22.90
C PHE A 215 -57.75 -33.46 -22.71
N VAL A 216 -58.00 -32.51 -21.81
CA VAL A 216 -59.36 -31.97 -21.58
C VAL A 216 -59.94 -31.34 -22.85
N SER A 217 -59.12 -30.57 -23.58
CA SER A 217 -59.51 -29.94 -24.83
C SER A 217 -59.92 -31.01 -25.91
N ILE A 218 -59.08 -32.03 -26.06
CA ILE A 218 -59.34 -33.13 -26.96
C ILE A 218 -60.62 -33.92 -26.54
N TYR A 219 -60.77 -34.14 -25.24
CA TYR A 219 -61.94 -34.83 -24.70
C TYR A 219 -63.25 -34.06 -24.97
N ASN A 220 -63.23 -32.76 -24.81
CA ASN A 220 -64.37 -31.87 -25.08
C ASN A 220 -64.73 -31.88 -26.55
N GLU A 221 -63.79 -31.90 -27.49
CA GLU A 221 -64.06 -32.04 -28.91
C GLU A 221 -64.50 -33.47 -29.29
N TYR A 222 -63.90 -34.49 -28.67
CA TYR A 222 -64.31 -35.90 -28.85
C TYR A 222 -65.77 -36.13 -28.42
N SER A 223 -66.20 -35.49 -27.32
CA SER A 223 -67.60 -35.63 -26.85
C SER A 223 -68.63 -35.10 -27.83
N LYS A 224 -68.22 -34.08 -28.64
CA LYS A 224 -69.10 -33.48 -29.67
C LYS A 224 -69.12 -34.30 -30.98
N ALA A 225 -67.98 -34.88 -31.42
CA ALA A 225 -67.86 -35.58 -32.72
C ALA A 225 -66.89 -36.76 -32.62
N LYS A 226 -67.36 -37.87 -32.05
CA LYS A 226 -66.57 -39.05 -31.66
C LYS A 226 -65.76 -39.65 -32.80
N GLN A 227 -66.39 -39.86 -33.99
CA GLN A 227 -65.73 -40.53 -35.09
C GLN A 227 -64.65 -39.69 -35.74
N VAL A 228 -64.96 -38.46 -36.05
CA VAL A 228 -64.03 -37.55 -36.73
C VAL A 228 -62.79 -37.26 -35.89
N THR A 229 -62.97 -37.10 -34.57
CA THR A 229 -61.84 -36.84 -33.65
C THR A 229 -60.94 -38.08 -33.52
N LYS A 230 -61.49 -39.26 -33.49
CA LYS A 230 -60.77 -40.55 -33.47
C LYS A 230 -59.88 -40.70 -34.71
N ASP A 231 -60.46 -40.48 -35.89
CA ASP A 231 -59.75 -40.63 -37.16
C ASP A 231 -58.62 -39.58 -37.30
N ARG A 232 -58.86 -38.37 -36.85
CA ARG A 232 -57.83 -37.32 -36.81
C ARG A 232 -56.68 -37.66 -35.87
N MET A 233 -56.95 -38.09 -34.66
CA MET A 233 -55.95 -38.49 -33.70
C MET A 233 -55.11 -39.69 -34.20
N TYR A 234 -55.77 -40.64 -34.86
CA TYR A 234 -55.04 -41.75 -35.47
C TYR A 234 -54.05 -41.26 -36.54
N LEU A 235 -54.49 -40.39 -37.45
CA LEU A 235 -53.65 -39.85 -38.51
C LEU A 235 -52.49 -39.03 -37.93
N GLU A 236 -52.74 -38.14 -36.95
CA GLU A 236 -51.70 -37.35 -36.29
C GLU A 236 -50.66 -38.23 -35.55
N THR A 237 -51.12 -39.36 -34.95
CA THR A 237 -50.20 -40.28 -34.26
C THR A 237 -49.38 -41.05 -35.28
N MET A 238 -49.97 -41.47 -36.35
CA MET A 238 -49.27 -42.18 -37.44
C MET A 238 -48.30 -41.30 -38.16
N GLU A 239 -48.62 -40.01 -38.36
CA GLU A 239 -47.69 -39.00 -38.91
C GLU A 239 -46.45 -38.82 -38.03
N LYS A 240 -46.61 -38.68 -36.70
CA LYS A 240 -45.51 -38.61 -35.75
C LYS A 240 -44.63 -39.85 -35.74
N VAL A 241 -45.22 -41.01 -35.68
CA VAL A 241 -44.49 -42.29 -35.69
C VAL A 241 -43.72 -42.45 -37.01
N LEU A 242 -44.38 -42.11 -38.15
CA LEU A 242 -43.72 -42.18 -39.45
C LEU A 242 -42.68 -41.07 -39.70
N ALA A 243 -42.70 -39.96 -38.97
CA ALA A 243 -41.74 -38.91 -39.14
C ALA A 243 -40.31 -39.29 -38.61
N ASP A 244 -40.30 -40.10 -37.54
CA ASP A 244 -39.05 -40.50 -36.85
C ASP A 244 -38.45 -41.84 -37.33
N ILE A 245 -39.10 -42.51 -38.33
CA ILE A 245 -38.65 -43.80 -38.84
C ILE A 245 -38.00 -43.64 -40.21
N GLU A 246 -36.83 -44.27 -40.41
CA GLU A 246 -36.20 -44.42 -41.72
C GLU A 246 -37.18 -45.20 -42.64
N LYS A 247 -37.60 -44.60 -43.77
CA LYS A 247 -38.59 -45.11 -44.68
C LYS A 247 -37.93 -45.83 -45.86
N VAL A 248 -38.20 -47.07 -46.01
CA VAL A 248 -37.80 -47.82 -47.20
C VAL A 248 -39.07 -48.05 -48.07
N ILE A 249 -39.14 -47.41 -49.23
CA ILE A 249 -40.22 -47.59 -50.20
C ILE A 249 -39.80 -48.70 -51.13
N ILE A 250 -40.57 -49.84 -51.12
CA ILE A 250 -40.37 -50.94 -52.02
C ILE A 250 -41.45 -50.85 -53.12
N ASP A 251 -41.00 -50.50 -54.31
CA ASP A 251 -41.87 -50.50 -55.46
C ASP A 251 -42.11 -51.97 -55.94
N LYS A 252 -43.36 -52.37 -56.10
CA LYS A 252 -43.80 -53.74 -56.41
C LYS A 252 -43.52 -54.11 -57.86
N ASN A 253 -43.15 -53.13 -58.71
CA ASN A 253 -42.97 -53.32 -60.16
C ASN A 253 -41.55 -53.17 -60.69
N SER A 254 -40.59 -52.79 -59.86
CA SER A 254 -39.21 -52.77 -60.29
C SER A 254 -38.40 -53.86 -59.60
N GLY A 255 -37.96 -54.79 -60.37
CA GLY A 255 -37.11 -55.86 -59.95
C GLY A 255 -35.84 -55.31 -59.28
N SER A 256 -35.59 -55.79 -58.05
CA SER A 256 -34.32 -55.75 -57.32
C SER A 256 -33.62 -54.39 -57.27
N GLY A 257 -34.07 -53.54 -56.33
CA GLY A 257 -33.31 -52.33 -55.94
C GLY A 257 -33.97 -51.62 -54.74
N VAL A 258 -33.40 -51.75 -53.55
CA VAL A 258 -33.74 -50.96 -52.36
C VAL A 258 -33.09 -49.64 -52.50
N VAL A 259 -33.84 -48.54 -52.62
CA VAL A 259 -33.32 -47.17 -52.61
C VAL A 259 -33.58 -46.59 -51.22
N PRO A 260 -32.52 -46.30 -50.40
CA PRO A 260 -32.68 -45.55 -49.13
C PRO A 260 -32.93 -44.08 -49.47
N TYR A 261 -33.95 -43.54 -48.84
CA TYR A 261 -34.19 -42.08 -48.83
C TYR A 261 -33.74 -41.49 -47.50
#